data_83573d1f0c3d6958835dd2645638a7c8
#
_entry.id   83573d1f0c3d6958835dd2645638a7c8
#
_cell.length_a   1.000
_cell.length_b   1.000
_cell.length_c   1.000
_cell.angle_alpha   90.00
_cell.angle_beta   90.00
_cell.angle_gamma   90.00
#
_symmetry.space_group_name_H-M   'P 1'
#
loop_
_entity.id
_entity.type
_entity.pdbx_description
1 polymer ?
#
loop_
_entity_poly.entity_id
_entity_poly.type
_entity_poly.pdbx_seq_one_letter_code
_entity_poly.pdbx_strand_id
1 'polypeptide(L)' 'MIKEIAKKLIPLVSVKRNVDALDAYVEYRTHEMYKRMEQAEDTKTMFMAQGAIHELRRINTLREEAQAKAE' A
#
# COMPACT_ATOMS: atom_id res chain seq x y z
N MET A 1 12.01 3.26 5.63
CA MET A 1 11.54 2.45 6.79
C MET A 1 12.73 2.18 7.70
N ILE A 2 12.57 2.30 8.99
CA ILE A 2 13.64 1.99 9.95
C ILE A 2 13.73 0.48 10.21
N LYS A 3 14.91 0.01 10.59
CA LYS A 3 15.21 -1.41 10.75
C LYS A 3 14.31 -2.12 11.76
N GLU A 4 13.98 -1.48 12.87
CA GLU A 4 13.11 -2.06 13.91
C GLU A 4 11.70 -2.35 13.38
N ILE A 5 11.16 -1.45 12.59
CA ILE A 5 9.84 -1.64 11.97
C ILE A 5 9.92 -2.74 10.91
N ALA A 6 10.99 -2.74 10.10
CA ALA A 6 11.20 -3.77 9.09
C ALA A 6 11.25 -5.17 9.72
N LYS A 7 11.98 -5.32 10.83
CA LYS A 7 12.06 -6.59 11.54
C LYS A 7 10.70 -7.08 12.06
N LYS A 8 9.85 -6.17 12.52
CA LYS A 8 8.50 -6.51 12.97
C LYS A 8 7.62 -6.99 11.82
N LEU A 9 7.87 -6.51 10.61
CA LEU A 9 7.09 -6.87 9.43
C LEU A 9 7.51 -8.20 8.80
N ILE A 10 8.74 -8.68 9.06
CA ILE A 10 9.23 -9.91 8.44
C ILE A 10 8.29 -11.10 8.64
N PRO A 11 7.75 -11.39 9.84
CA PRO A 11 6.81 -12.51 10.00
C PRO A 11 5.56 -12.37 9.12
N LEU A 12 5.09 -11.15 8.92
CA LEU A 12 3.92 -10.88 8.07
C LEU A 12 4.24 -11.13 6.60
N VAL A 13 5.33 -10.54 6.10
CA VAL A 13 5.63 -10.55 4.67
C VAL A 13 6.29 -11.84 4.20
N SER A 14 6.74 -12.69 5.13
CA SER A 14 7.35 -13.99 4.81
C SER A 14 6.32 -15.08 4.55
N VAL A 15 5.06 -14.84 4.84
CA VAL A 15 3.97 -15.80 4.60
C VAL A 15 3.18 -15.34 3.38
N LYS A 16 3.25 -16.12 2.30
CA LYS A 16 2.62 -15.77 1.02
C LYS A 16 1.13 -15.45 1.16
N ARG A 17 0.41 -16.25 1.95
CA ARG A 17 -1.03 -16.04 2.18
C ARG A 17 -1.32 -14.66 2.78
N ASN A 18 -0.48 -14.21 3.71
CA ASN A 18 -0.64 -12.90 4.32
C ASN A 18 -0.37 -11.78 3.33
N VAL A 19 0.66 -11.93 2.51
CA VAL A 19 1.01 -10.94 1.47
C VAL A 19 -0.10 -10.89 0.43
N ASP A 20 -0.62 -12.04 0.00
CA ASP A 20 -1.70 -12.09 -0.99
C ASP A 20 -2.97 -11.41 -0.46
N ALA A 21 -3.29 -11.62 0.82
CA ALA A 21 -4.45 -10.96 1.45
C ALA A 21 -4.26 -9.44 1.52
N LEU A 22 -3.06 -8.99 1.86
CA LEU A 22 -2.73 -7.57 1.89
C LEU A 22 -2.82 -6.95 0.50
N ASP A 23 -2.28 -7.63 -0.52
CA ASP A 23 -2.32 -7.16 -1.90
C ASP A 23 -3.77 -7.06 -2.40
N ALA A 24 -4.61 -8.02 -2.05
CA ALA A 24 -6.03 -7.98 -2.41
C ALA A 24 -6.73 -6.77 -1.79
N TYR A 25 -6.43 -6.46 -0.53
CA TYR A 25 -6.98 -5.28 0.14
C TYR A 25 -6.49 -3.98 -0.52
N VAL A 26 -5.20 -3.90 -0.83
CA VAL A 26 -4.62 -2.74 -1.51
C VAL A 26 -5.29 -2.53 -2.87
N GLU A 27 -5.49 -3.59 -3.64
CA GLU A 27 -6.17 -3.52 -4.93
C GLU A 27 -7.60 -2.99 -4.78
N TYR A 28 -8.33 -3.52 -3.80
CA TYR A 28 -9.69 -3.07 -3.51
C TYR A 28 -9.73 -1.56 -3.18
N ARG A 29 -8.84 -1.11 -2.30
CA ARG A 29 -8.77 0.30 -1.90
C ARG A 29 -8.33 1.20 -3.06
N THR A 30 -7.41 0.74 -3.87
CA THR A 30 -6.95 1.49 -5.06
C THR A 30 -8.11 1.70 -6.03
N HIS A 31 -8.91 0.66 -6.24
CA HIS A 31 -10.10 0.75 -7.11
C HIS A 31 -11.12 1.76 -6.57
N GLU A 32 -11.33 1.78 -5.25
CA GLU A 32 -12.21 2.77 -4.63
C GLU A 32 -11.69 4.20 -4.84
N MET A 33 -10.37 4.40 -4.76
CA MET A 33 -9.79 5.73 -4.98
C MET A 33 -9.94 6.18 -6.42
N TYR A 34 -9.81 5.27 -7.40
CA TYR A 34 -10.07 5.60 -8.80
C TYR A 34 -11.52 6.04 -9.01
N LYS A 35 -12.46 5.38 -8.35
CA LYS A 35 -13.87 5.80 -8.41
C LYS A 35 -14.07 7.20 -7.85
N ARG A 36 -13.39 7.53 -6.75
CA ARG A 36 -13.43 8.89 -6.19
C ARG A 36 -12.87 9.92 -7.15
N MET A 37 -11.81 9.59 -7.88
CA MET A 37 -11.26 10.48 -8.90
C MET A 37 -12.25 10.73 -10.02
N GLU A 38 -12.94 9.69 -10.50
CA GLU A 38 -13.94 9.81 -11.55
C GLU A 38 -15.14 10.68 -11.13
N GLN A 39 -15.48 10.64 -9.84
CA GLN A 39 -16.62 11.37 -9.28
C GLN A 39 -16.23 12.73 -8.72
N ALA A 40 -14.94 13.06 -8.70
CA ALA A 40 -14.46 14.30 -8.11
C ALA A 40 -14.95 15.52 -8.91
N GLU A 41 -15.56 16.47 -8.20
CA GLU A 41 -16.04 17.72 -8.81
C GLU A 41 -15.04 18.86 -8.62
N ASP A 42 -14.02 18.65 -7.80
CA ASP A 42 -13.01 19.66 -7.53
C ASP A 42 -11.60 19.06 -7.57
N THR A 43 -10.62 19.93 -7.75
CA THR A 43 -9.21 19.57 -7.88
C THR A 43 -8.65 18.99 -6.58
N LYS A 44 -9.09 19.51 -5.45
CA LYS A 44 -8.62 19.06 -4.13
C LYS A 44 -8.96 17.59 -3.88
N THR A 45 -10.20 17.21 -4.15
CA THR A 45 -10.66 15.83 -3.99
C THR A 45 -9.88 14.90 -4.93
N MET A 46 -9.64 15.35 -6.17
CA MET A 46 -8.85 14.58 -7.13
C MET A 46 -7.42 14.36 -6.62
N PHE A 47 -6.75 15.40 -6.15
CA PHE A 47 -5.38 15.28 -5.65
C PHE A 47 -5.29 14.42 -4.40
N MET A 48 -6.28 14.48 -3.52
CA MET A 48 -6.32 13.62 -2.33
C MET A 48 -6.42 12.15 -2.72
N ALA A 49 -7.26 11.82 -3.70
CA ALA A 49 -7.39 10.45 -4.20
C ALA A 49 -6.10 9.98 -4.87
N GLN A 50 -5.43 10.84 -5.66
CA GLN A 50 -4.14 10.51 -6.27
C GLN A 50 -3.07 10.23 -5.22
N GLY A 51 -3.01 11.03 -4.16
CA GLY A 51 -2.09 10.82 -3.05
C GLY A 51 -2.34 9.50 -2.34
N ALA A 52 -3.61 9.14 -2.12
CA ALA A 52 -3.99 7.87 -1.52
C ALA A 52 -3.56 6.69 -2.38
N ILE A 53 -3.75 6.77 -3.69
CA ILE A 53 -3.31 5.73 -4.63
C ILE A 53 -1.80 5.56 -4.56
N HIS A 54 -1.07 6.67 -4.52
CA HIS A 54 0.39 6.63 -4.44
C HIS A 54 0.87 5.88 -3.19
N GLU A 55 0.29 6.18 -2.02
CA GLU A 55 0.64 5.49 -0.78
C GLU A 55 0.22 4.01 -0.80
N LEU A 56 -0.96 3.69 -1.36
CA LEU A 56 -1.40 2.31 -1.48
C LEU A 56 -0.45 1.48 -2.35
N ARG A 57 0.07 2.07 -3.43
CA ARG A 57 1.04 1.38 -4.31
C ARG A 57 2.35 1.08 -3.59
N ARG A 58 2.75 1.93 -2.64
CA ARG A 58 3.95 1.66 -1.84
C ARG A 58 3.81 0.39 -1.01
N ILE A 59 2.60 0.06 -0.56
CA ILE A 59 2.35 -1.16 0.21
C ILE A 59 2.62 -2.41 -0.63
N ASN A 60 2.43 -2.35 -1.95
CA ASN A 60 2.75 -3.47 -2.85
C ASN A 60 4.23 -3.85 -2.82
N THR A 61 5.12 -2.95 -2.43
CA THR A 61 6.56 -3.21 -2.30
C THR A 61 6.99 -3.47 -0.87
N LEU A 62 6.02 -3.65 0.05
CA LEU A 62 6.30 -3.81 1.48
C LEU A 62 7.24 -4.97 1.76
N ARG A 63 7.03 -6.11 1.09
CA ARG A 63 7.87 -7.30 1.28
C ARG A 63 9.33 -7.01 0.98
N GLU A 64 9.61 -6.43 -0.19
CA GLU A 64 10.96 -6.12 -0.63
C GLU A 64 11.59 -5.06 0.27
N GLU A 65 10.83 -4.05 0.62
CA GLU A 65 11.30 -2.98 1.49
C GLU A 65 11.65 -3.50 2.89
N ALA A 66 10.77 -4.33 3.48
CA ALA A 66 11.01 -4.89 4.80
C ALA A 66 12.21 -5.83 4.79
N GLN A 67 12.34 -6.70 3.78
CA GLN A 67 13.47 -7.62 3.66
C GLN A 67 14.79 -6.86 3.51
N ALA A 68 14.82 -5.81 2.69
CA ALA A 68 16.02 -5.00 2.49
C ALA A 68 16.45 -4.27 3.76
N LYS A 69 15.51 -3.74 4.53
CA LYS A 69 15.81 -2.93 5.71
C LYS A 69 16.02 -3.75 6.99
N ALA A 70 15.59 -5.00 7.03
CA ALA A 70 15.77 -5.87 8.19
C ALA A 70 17.17 -6.47 8.27
N GLU A 71 17.93 -6.46 7.19
CA GLU A 71 19.30 -6.99 7.12
C GLU A 71 20.33 -6.14 7.89
#